data_949c51c01dcd18c6585a23dbb6c04a10
#
_entry.id   949c51c01dcd18c6585a23dbb6c04a10
#
_cell.length_a   1.000
_cell.length_b   1.000
_cell.length_c   1.000
_cell.angle_alpha   90.00
_cell.angle_beta   90.00
_cell.angle_gamma   90.00
#
_symmetry.space_group_name_H-M   'P 1'
#
loop_
_entity.id
_entity.type
_entity.pdbx_description
1 polymer ?
#
loop_
_entity_poly.entity_id
_entity_poly.type
_entity_poly.pdbx_seq_one_letter_code
_entity_poly.pdbx_strand_id
1 'polypeptide(L)'
;MHSNLIYSAFDPRFNVVSLPYLFDSVETADTVLDGPAGDKLVEILESYGLHCMGMAENGFRQLTNSEHPVHSVEDMKNLKLRVAGSNLLMKCYELWGADATNMNWSETYTALQQGTVDGQENPLPAIDAASVQEVQKYVSLWNANYDCLFFCINQKLYDSLTPEQQAVVDEAGRKAVAYEREINRAGDEEILDRWQTKNGVEVLKYEDLD
;
A
#
# COMPACT_ATOMS: atom_id res chain seq x y z
N MET A 1 -9.22 -9.21 -2.84
CA MET A 1 -8.27 -8.57 -1.91
C MET A 1 -8.16 -7.11 -2.27
N HIS A 2 -8.28 -6.18 -1.32
CA HIS A 2 -8.21 -4.74 -1.56
C HIS A 2 -7.56 -4.03 -0.37
N SER A 3 -6.86 -2.90 -0.66
CA SER A 3 -6.20 -2.06 0.32
C SER A 3 -7.19 -1.39 1.28
N ASN A 4 -6.75 -1.19 2.54
CA ASN A 4 -7.49 -0.39 3.53
C ASN A 4 -7.78 1.03 3.02
N LEU A 5 -6.91 1.58 2.18
CA LEU A 5 -7.11 2.90 1.56
C LEU A 5 -8.35 2.96 0.66
N ILE A 6 -8.66 1.87 -0.06
CA ILE A 6 -9.88 1.78 -0.87
C ILE A 6 -11.13 1.69 0.02
N TYR A 7 -11.05 0.90 1.10
CA TYR A 7 -12.14 0.81 2.06
C TYR A 7 -12.39 2.12 2.81
N SER A 8 -11.39 2.99 2.93
CA SER A 8 -11.55 4.31 3.56
C SER A 8 -12.55 5.23 2.84
N ALA A 9 -12.87 4.95 1.57
CA ALA A 9 -13.92 5.64 0.84
C ALA A 9 -15.34 5.30 1.36
N PHE A 10 -15.52 4.14 1.99
CA PHE A 10 -16.77 3.70 2.61
C PHE A 10 -16.81 4.06 4.09
N ASP A 11 -15.69 3.87 4.79
CA ASP A 11 -15.58 4.16 6.21
C ASP A 11 -14.20 4.74 6.55
N PRO A 12 -14.13 5.99 7.01
CA PRO A 12 -12.87 6.68 7.26
C PRO A 12 -12.01 6.03 8.37
N ARG A 13 -12.59 5.13 9.18
CA ARG A 13 -11.84 4.39 10.21
C ARG A 13 -10.74 3.52 9.61
N PHE A 14 -10.89 3.05 8.36
CA PHE A 14 -9.83 2.29 7.68
C PHE A 14 -8.56 3.11 7.39
N ASN A 15 -8.64 4.44 7.43
CA ASN A 15 -7.45 5.28 7.30
C ASN A 15 -6.47 5.15 8.47
N VAL A 16 -6.91 4.64 9.64
CA VAL A 16 -6.04 4.53 10.82
C VAL A 16 -4.78 3.73 10.52
N VAL A 17 -4.86 2.69 9.71
CA VAL A 17 -3.71 1.84 9.33
C VAL A 17 -2.64 2.65 8.59
N SER A 18 -3.05 3.63 7.78
CA SER A 18 -2.15 4.40 6.93
C SER A 18 -1.86 5.81 7.45
N LEU A 19 -2.07 6.05 8.76
CA LEU A 19 -1.58 7.30 9.37
C LEU A 19 -0.06 7.38 9.22
N PRO A 20 0.48 8.54 8.83
CA PRO A 20 1.93 8.69 8.65
C PRO A 20 2.72 8.29 9.89
N TYR A 21 3.72 7.42 9.69
CA TYR A 21 4.64 6.96 10.73
C TYR A 21 3.97 6.32 11.96
N LEU A 22 2.76 5.75 11.79
CA LEU A 22 2.08 5.01 12.86
C LEU A 22 2.83 3.73 13.22
N PHE A 23 3.37 3.04 12.22
CA PHE A 23 4.17 1.83 12.39
C PHE A 23 5.62 2.13 12.03
N ASP A 24 6.52 1.60 12.84
CA ASP A 24 7.98 1.70 12.66
C ASP A 24 8.58 0.44 12.01
N SER A 25 7.83 -0.66 12.01
CA SER A 25 8.26 -1.94 11.45
C SER A 25 7.06 -2.81 11.04
N VAL A 26 7.32 -3.84 10.23
CA VAL A 26 6.30 -4.84 9.85
C VAL A 26 5.87 -5.67 11.07
N GLU A 27 6.79 -5.92 12.02
CA GLU A 27 6.50 -6.65 13.26
C GLU A 27 5.53 -5.87 14.16
N THR A 28 5.69 -4.54 14.23
CA THR A 28 4.74 -3.67 14.95
C THR A 28 3.39 -3.66 14.27
N ALA A 29 3.36 -3.57 12.93
CA ALA A 29 2.12 -3.64 12.15
C ALA A 29 1.41 -4.99 12.36
N ASP A 30 2.13 -6.11 12.28
CA ASP A 30 1.59 -7.45 12.55
C ASP A 30 0.99 -7.55 13.94
N THR A 31 1.74 -7.12 14.97
CA THR A 31 1.26 -7.17 16.36
C THR A 31 -0.06 -6.43 16.56
N VAL A 32 -0.21 -5.27 15.90
CA VAL A 32 -1.42 -4.43 16.02
C VAL A 32 -2.56 -4.98 15.17
N LEU A 33 -2.28 -5.38 13.93
CA LEU A 33 -3.31 -5.80 12.98
C LEU A 33 -3.79 -7.25 13.21
N ASP A 34 -2.93 -8.12 13.75
CA ASP A 34 -3.34 -9.47 14.16
C ASP A 34 -3.90 -9.51 15.60
N GLY A 35 -4.02 -8.35 16.24
CA GLY A 35 -4.54 -8.17 17.58
C GLY A 35 -5.91 -7.48 17.62
N PRO A 36 -6.33 -7.01 18.83
CA PRO A 36 -7.67 -6.44 19.03
C PRO A 36 -8.00 -5.21 18.16
N ALA A 37 -7.00 -4.48 17.68
CA ALA A 37 -7.22 -3.36 16.76
C ALA A 37 -7.64 -3.87 15.38
N GLY A 38 -7.00 -4.92 14.87
CA GLY A 38 -7.39 -5.58 13.64
C GLY A 38 -8.76 -6.21 13.73
N ASP A 39 -9.09 -6.86 14.87
CA ASP A 39 -10.44 -7.40 15.12
C ASP A 39 -11.53 -6.33 14.94
N LYS A 40 -11.26 -5.08 15.38
CA LYS A 40 -12.19 -3.97 15.20
C LYS A 40 -12.35 -3.57 13.73
N LEU A 41 -11.30 -3.65 12.93
CA LEU A 41 -11.40 -3.41 11.48
C LEU A 41 -12.20 -4.52 10.79
N VAL A 42 -12.05 -5.76 11.21
CA VAL A 42 -12.85 -6.90 10.73
C VAL A 42 -14.32 -6.70 11.06
N GLU A 43 -14.68 -6.34 12.31
CA GLU A 43 -16.05 -6.03 12.71
C GLU A 43 -16.70 -4.94 11.82
N ILE A 44 -15.89 -3.93 11.40
CA ILE A 44 -16.38 -2.91 10.47
C ILE A 44 -16.67 -3.52 9.09
N LEU A 45 -15.76 -4.35 8.55
CA LEU A 45 -15.97 -5.04 7.26
C LEU A 45 -17.22 -5.92 7.27
N GLU A 46 -17.43 -6.66 8.35
CA GLU A 46 -18.63 -7.50 8.53
C GLU A 46 -19.90 -6.67 8.50
N SER A 47 -19.91 -5.47 9.10
CA SER A 47 -21.06 -4.56 9.04
C SER A 47 -21.41 -4.10 7.63
N TYR A 48 -20.46 -4.17 6.70
CA TYR A 48 -20.65 -3.93 5.26
C TYR A 48 -20.92 -5.20 4.44
N GLY A 49 -21.13 -6.33 5.10
CA GLY A 49 -21.45 -7.60 4.45
C GLY A 49 -20.25 -8.31 3.82
N LEU A 50 -19.07 -8.14 4.41
CA LEU A 50 -17.83 -8.78 3.99
C LEU A 50 -17.31 -9.69 5.10
N HIS A 51 -17.14 -10.99 4.82
CA HIS A 51 -16.41 -11.90 5.69
C HIS A 51 -14.91 -11.79 5.39
N CYS A 52 -14.13 -11.40 6.40
CA CYS A 52 -12.68 -11.22 6.26
C CYS A 52 -11.93 -12.49 6.68
N MET A 53 -11.19 -13.09 5.76
CA MET A 53 -10.40 -14.30 6.01
C MET A 53 -8.98 -13.98 6.50
N GLY A 54 -8.59 -12.71 6.53
CA GLY A 54 -7.33 -12.22 7.06
C GLY A 54 -6.87 -10.92 6.42
N MET A 55 -5.85 -10.32 7.02
CA MET A 55 -5.19 -9.10 6.56
C MET A 55 -3.81 -9.46 6.00
N ALA A 56 -3.68 -9.39 4.67
CA ALA A 56 -2.43 -9.53 3.94
C ALA A 56 -1.66 -8.19 3.94
N GLU A 57 -0.44 -8.21 3.44
CA GLU A 57 0.44 -7.06 3.41
C GLU A 57 0.54 -6.46 2.01
N ASN A 58 0.21 -5.17 1.87
CA ASN A 58 0.72 -4.42 0.73
C ASN A 58 2.12 -3.87 1.06
N GLY A 59 2.32 -3.42 2.30
CA GLY A 59 3.61 -3.03 2.86
C GLY A 59 3.76 -1.52 3.08
N PHE A 60 4.98 -1.10 3.43
CA PHE A 60 5.32 0.32 3.54
C PHE A 60 5.40 0.97 2.17
N ARG A 61 4.75 2.13 2.05
CA ARG A 61 4.65 2.87 0.81
C ARG A 61 5.85 3.79 0.63
N GLN A 62 6.50 3.67 -0.53
CA GLN A 62 7.67 4.43 -0.94
C GLN A 62 7.27 5.44 -2.02
N LEU A 63 7.95 6.56 -2.07
CA LEU A 63 7.73 7.59 -3.07
C LEU A 63 8.62 7.35 -4.29
N THR A 64 8.04 7.35 -5.50
CA THR A 64 8.82 7.40 -6.74
C THR A 64 8.47 8.63 -7.56
N ASN A 65 9.43 9.16 -8.31
CA ASN A 65 9.20 10.24 -9.25
C ASN A 65 10.24 10.25 -10.40
N SER A 66 9.99 11.05 -11.44
CA SER A 66 10.87 11.19 -12.61
C SER A 66 11.65 12.51 -12.65
N GLU A 67 11.42 13.44 -11.71
CA GLU A 67 11.93 14.81 -11.79
C GLU A 67 13.25 15.00 -11.05
N HIS A 68 13.31 14.70 -9.77
CA HIS A 68 14.50 14.90 -8.92
C HIS A 68 14.46 14.02 -7.68
N PRO A 69 15.63 13.77 -7.02
CA PRO A 69 15.68 13.12 -5.72
C PRO A 69 14.83 13.88 -4.68
N VAL A 70 14.11 13.17 -3.82
CA VAL A 70 13.35 13.73 -2.70
C VAL A 70 14.02 13.29 -1.40
N HIS A 71 14.74 14.21 -0.76
CA HIS A 71 15.43 14.01 0.52
C HIS A 71 14.59 14.51 1.69
N SER A 72 13.74 15.50 1.46
CA SER A 72 12.95 16.17 2.49
C SER A 72 11.54 16.50 2.01
N VAL A 73 10.70 16.95 2.92
CA VAL A 73 9.34 17.43 2.61
C VAL A 73 9.37 18.65 1.67
N GLU A 74 10.40 19.50 1.78
CA GLU A 74 10.59 20.67 0.94
C GLU A 74 10.76 20.32 -0.54
N ASP A 75 11.36 19.17 -0.82
CA ASP A 75 11.57 18.67 -2.18
C ASP A 75 10.28 18.19 -2.85
N MET A 76 9.21 17.96 -2.07
CA MET A 76 7.90 17.59 -2.63
C MET A 76 7.17 18.76 -3.29
N LYS A 77 7.65 19.99 -3.08
CA LYS A 77 6.94 21.18 -3.55
C LYS A 77 6.76 21.17 -5.06
N ASN A 78 5.50 21.28 -5.49
CA ASN A 78 5.05 21.28 -6.87
C ASN A 78 5.23 19.94 -7.62
N LEU A 79 5.67 18.85 -7.00
CA LEU A 79 5.60 17.54 -7.61
C LEU A 79 4.14 17.14 -7.83
N LYS A 80 3.79 16.79 -9.05
CA LYS A 80 2.47 16.23 -9.38
C LYS A 80 2.47 14.75 -9.03
N LEU A 81 1.87 14.42 -7.90
CA LEU A 81 1.87 13.06 -7.39
C LEU A 81 0.50 12.39 -7.53
N ARG A 82 0.51 11.22 -8.16
CA ARG A 82 -0.64 10.33 -8.07
C ARG A 82 -0.68 9.69 -6.69
N VAL A 83 -1.82 9.75 -6.04
CA VAL A 83 -2.08 9.05 -4.78
C VAL A 83 -3.25 8.08 -4.92
N ALA A 84 -3.29 7.06 -4.04
CA ALA A 84 -4.42 6.14 -3.96
C ALA A 84 -5.70 6.87 -3.50
N GLY A 85 -6.87 6.24 -3.73
CA GLY A 85 -8.19 6.81 -3.46
C GLY A 85 -8.52 7.05 -1.99
N SER A 86 -7.67 7.76 -1.27
CA SER A 86 -7.79 8.06 0.15
C SER A 86 -7.71 9.57 0.40
N ASN A 87 -8.73 10.12 1.07
CA ASN A 87 -8.70 11.52 1.51
C ASN A 87 -7.56 11.81 2.50
N LEU A 88 -7.13 10.80 3.27
CA LEU A 88 -5.98 10.92 4.16
C LEU A 88 -4.71 11.17 3.34
N LEU A 89 -4.41 10.31 2.36
CA LEU A 89 -3.20 10.47 1.54
C LEU A 89 -3.22 11.78 0.76
N MET A 90 -4.35 12.12 0.13
CA MET A 90 -4.51 13.42 -0.54
C MET A 90 -4.09 14.56 0.40
N LYS A 91 -4.64 14.57 1.62
CA LYS A 91 -4.36 15.63 2.59
C LYS A 91 -2.92 15.63 3.09
N CYS A 92 -2.31 14.46 3.30
CA CYS A 92 -0.91 14.36 3.70
C CYS A 92 0.01 14.96 2.63
N TYR A 93 -0.12 14.51 1.38
CA TYR A 93 0.74 14.98 0.30
C TYR A 93 0.54 16.45 -0.03
N GLU A 94 -0.70 16.98 0.03
CA GLU A 94 -0.96 18.41 -0.07
C GLU A 94 -0.26 19.22 1.04
N LEU A 95 -0.31 18.74 2.29
CA LEU A 95 0.35 19.39 3.42
C LEU A 95 1.88 19.34 3.31
N TRP A 96 2.42 18.32 2.67
CA TRP A 96 3.84 18.19 2.36
C TRP A 96 4.26 18.99 1.12
N GLY A 97 3.32 19.69 0.47
CA GLY A 97 3.59 20.63 -0.63
C GLY A 97 3.46 20.06 -2.03
N ALA A 98 3.12 18.80 -2.18
CA ALA A 98 2.89 18.18 -3.49
C ALA A 98 1.56 18.61 -4.10
N ASP A 99 1.48 18.59 -5.43
CA ASP A 99 0.24 18.68 -6.20
C ASP A 99 -0.34 17.26 -6.35
N ALA A 100 -1.10 16.84 -5.32
CA ALA A 100 -1.62 15.48 -5.24
C ALA A 100 -2.89 15.30 -6.06
N THR A 101 -2.95 14.21 -6.82
CA THR A 101 -4.12 13.85 -7.65
C THR A 101 -4.53 12.40 -7.37
N ASN A 102 -5.80 12.17 -7.05
CA ASN A 102 -6.35 10.83 -6.95
C ASN A 102 -6.59 10.24 -8.34
N MET A 103 -6.07 9.04 -8.56
CA MET A 103 -6.19 8.33 -9.83
C MET A 103 -6.22 6.82 -9.60
N ASN A 104 -6.99 6.09 -10.42
CA ASN A 104 -7.01 4.62 -10.39
C ASN A 104 -5.61 4.05 -10.67
N TRP A 105 -5.26 2.95 -9.98
CA TRP A 105 -3.97 2.29 -10.18
C TRP A 105 -3.73 1.85 -11.63
N SER A 106 -4.77 1.35 -12.30
CA SER A 106 -4.69 0.92 -13.70
C SER A 106 -4.33 2.03 -14.70
N GLU A 107 -4.51 3.30 -14.34
CA GLU A 107 -4.21 4.46 -15.18
C GLU A 107 -2.82 5.05 -14.89
N THR A 108 -2.23 4.67 -13.74
CA THR A 108 -1.03 5.31 -13.18
C THR A 108 0.18 5.17 -14.09
N TYR A 109 0.48 3.97 -14.61
CA TYR A 109 1.62 3.76 -15.51
C TYR A 109 1.57 4.68 -16.74
N THR A 110 0.41 4.75 -17.39
CA THR A 110 0.23 5.59 -18.57
C THR A 110 0.36 7.09 -18.24
N ALA A 111 -0.19 7.52 -17.10
CA ALA A 111 -0.10 8.90 -16.65
C ALA A 111 1.36 9.32 -16.34
N LEU A 112 2.14 8.44 -15.70
CA LEU A 112 3.58 8.64 -15.46
C LEU A 112 4.36 8.67 -16.76
N GLN A 113 4.10 7.73 -17.67
CA GLN A 113 4.77 7.65 -18.97
C GLN A 113 4.52 8.92 -19.84
N GLN A 114 3.33 9.50 -19.74
CA GLN A 114 2.94 10.70 -20.46
C GLN A 114 3.32 12.00 -19.74
N GLY A 115 3.86 11.93 -18.52
CA GLY A 115 4.19 13.12 -17.71
C GLY A 115 2.96 13.90 -17.24
N THR A 116 1.79 13.27 -17.19
CA THR A 116 0.58 13.87 -16.59
C THR A 116 0.75 14.02 -15.09
N VAL A 117 1.41 13.05 -14.47
CA VAL A 117 1.92 13.09 -13.09
C VAL A 117 3.41 12.77 -13.11
N ASP A 118 4.16 13.33 -12.16
CA ASP A 118 5.62 13.20 -12.06
C ASP A 118 6.01 11.96 -11.27
N GLY A 119 5.15 11.54 -10.33
CA GLY A 119 5.43 10.45 -9.42
C GLY A 119 4.18 9.82 -8.81
N GLN A 120 4.42 8.82 -7.98
CA GLN A 120 3.40 8.08 -7.25
C GLN A 120 3.97 7.51 -5.94
N GLU A 121 3.13 6.92 -5.10
CA GLU A 121 3.51 6.25 -3.89
C GLU A 121 2.85 4.86 -3.81
N ASN A 122 3.64 3.84 -3.51
CA ASN A 122 3.20 2.45 -3.30
C ASN A 122 4.32 1.62 -2.68
N PRO A 123 4.02 0.43 -2.15
CA PRO A 123 5.05 -0.54 -1.77
C PRO A 123 5.83 -1.06 -2.99
N LEU A 124 7.09 -1.42 -2.76
CA LEU A 124 8.01 -1.86 -3.82
C LEU A 124 7.46 -3.01 -4.67
N PRO A 125 6.87 -4.07 -4.10
CA PRO A 125 6.32 -5.18 -4.89
C PRO A 125 5.18 -4.74 -5.81
N ALA A 126 4.33 -3.80 -5.38
CA ALA A 126 3.24 -3.28 -6.21
C ALA A 126 3.77 -2.41 -7.37
N ILE A 127 4.81 -1.62 -7.13
CA ILE A 127 5.48 -0.80 -8.16
C ILE A 127 6.12 -1.71 -9.21
N ASP A 128 6.86 -2.73 -8.75
CA ASP A 128 7.56 -3.69 -9.62
C ASP A 128 6.60 -4.51 -10.49
N ALA A 129 5.53 -5.06 -9.88
CA ALA A 129 4.53 -5.83 -10.58
C ALA A 129 3.80 -5.04 -11.70
N ALA A 130 3.73 -3.72 -11.57
CA ALA A 130 3.14 -2.83 -12.56
C ALA A 130 4.18 -2.18 -13.50
N SER A 131 5.45 -2.58 -13.40
CA SER A 131 6.57 -2.04 -14.19
C SER A 131 6.74 -0.51 -14.08
N VAL A 132 6.25 0.11 -13.01
CA VAL A 132 6.29 1.57 -12.84
C VAL A 132 7.72 2.10 -12.77
N GLN A 133 8.68 1.31 -12.27
CA GLN A 133 10.11 1.64 -12.27
C GLN A 133 10.69 1.93 -13.66
N GLU A 134 10.04 1.45 -14.74
CA GLU A 134 10.50 1.73 -16.12
C GLU A 134 10.27 3.19 -16.53
N VAL A 135 9.36 3.89 -15.85
CA VAL A 135 8.96 5.27 -16.12
C VAL A 135 9.25 6.22 -14.95
N GLN A 136 10.06 5.76 -13.98
CA GLN A 136 10.48 6.54 -12.81
C GLN A 136 12.01 6.54 -12.71
N LYS A 137 12.60 7.61 -12.16
CA LYS A 137 14.06 7.77 -12.04
C LYS A 137 14.56 7.68 -10.61
N TYR A 138 13.72 8.04 -9.66
CA TYR A 138 14.08 8.18 -8.25
C TYR A 138 13.09 7.41 -7.37
N VAL A 139 13.58 6.78 -6.33
CA VAL A 139 12.76 6.22 -5.25
C VAL A 139 13.31 6.67 -3.90
N SER A 140 12.46 7.24 -3.06
CA SER A 140 12.77 7.57 -1.67
C SER A 140 12.12 6.54 -0.75
N LEU A 141 12.97 5.81 -0.01
CA LEU A 141 12.55 4.76 0.94
C LEU A 141 12.27 5.40 2.30
N TRP A 142 11.10 6.00 2.46
CA TRP A 142 10.74 6.81 3.62
C TRP A 142 9.74 6.17 4.58
N ASN A 143 9.11 5.04 4.17
CA ASN A 143 8.20 4.28 5.01
C ASN A 143 7.06 5.12 5.66
N ALA A 144 6.60 6.17 4.98
CA ALA A 144 5.69 7.12 5.60
C ALA A 144 4.34 6.51 5.98
N ASN A 145 3.82 5.60 5.18
CA ASN A 145 2.52 4.99 5.38
C ASN A 145 2.60 3.48 5.23
N TYR A 146 1.94 2.75 6.10
CA TYR A 146 1.72 1.32 5.94
C TYR A 146 0.36 1.05 5.29
N ASP A 147 0.26 -0.01 4.52
CA ASP A 147 -0.95 -0.41 3.80
C ASP A 147 -1.17 -1.92 3.96
N CYS A 148 -2.35 -2.30 4.42
CA CYS A 148 -2.77 -3.70 4.49
C CYS A 148 -3.83 -4.02 3.44
N LEU A 149 -3.91 -5.30 3.07
CA LEU A 149 -4.89 -5.82 2.13
C LEU A 149 -5.90 -6.70 2.87
N PHE A 150 -7.18 -6.31 2.87
CA PHE A 150 -8.23 -7.17 3.40
C PHE A 150 -8.58 -8.26 2.40
N PHE A 151 -8.44 -9.51 2.81
CA PHE A 151 -8.81 -10.69 2.02
C PHE A 151 -10.21 -11.14 2.40
N CYS A 152 -11.21 -10.70 1.64
CA CYS A 152 -12.61 -10.85 1.97
C CYS A 152 -13.38 -11.66 0.91
N ILE A 153 -14.46 -12.29 1.37
CA ILE A 153 -15.51 -12.90 0.58
C ILE A 153 -16.84 -12.21 0.91
N ASN A 154 -17.81 -12.24 0.01
CA ASN A 154 -19.14 -11.73 0.29
C ASN A 154 -19.79 -12.53 1.44
N GLN A 155 -20.33 -11.84 2.46
CA GLN A 155 -20.88 -12.48 3.67
C GLN A 155 -22.03 -13.43 3.32
N LYS A 156 -22.96 -13.05 2.44
CA LYS A 156 -24.08 -13.92 2.06
C LYS A 156 -23.63 -15.18 1.34
N LEU A 157 -22.55 -15.09 0.54
CA LEU A 157 -21.97 -16.26 -0.09
C LEU A 157 -21.34 -17.17 0.99
N TYR A 158 -20.57 -16.61 1.92
CA TYR A 158 -19.98 -17.35 3.02
C TYR A 158 -21.04 -18.04 3.89
N ASP A 159 -22.12 -17.35 4.24
CA ASP A 159 -23.23 -17.88 5.02
C ASP A 159 -24.01 -19.01 4.31
N SER A 160 -23.93 -19.08 2.98
CA SER A 160 -24.54 -20.16 2.19
C SER A 160 -23.75 -21.45 2.16
N LEU A 161 -22.51 -21.42 2.66
CA LEU A 161 -21.65 -22.60 2.75
C LEU A 161 -21.99 -23.45 3.97
N THR A 162 -21.74 -24.76 3.90
CA THR A 162 -21.85 -25.61 5.10
C THR A 162 -20.74 -25.28 6.09
N PRO A 163 -20.91 -25.60 7.40
CA PRO A 163 -19.85 -25.36 8.41
C PRO A 163 -18.49 -25.96 8.02
N GLU A 164 -18.48 -27.11 7.38
CA GLU A 164 -17.26 -27.78 6.90
C GLU A 164 -16.61 -26.97 5.76
N GLN A 165 -17.41 -26.43 4.84
CA GLN A 165 -16.94 -25.58 3.76
C GLN A 165 -16.42 -24.24 4.27
N GLN A 166 -17.11 -23.62 5.23
CA GLN A 166 -16.66 -22.39 5.90
C GLN A 166 -15.29 -22.60 6.56
N ALA A 167 -15.10 -23.70 7.30
CA ALA A 167 -13.82 -24.02 7.92
C ALA A 167 -12.68 -24.18 6.91
N VAL A 168 -12.95 -24.78 5.75
CA VAL A 168 -11.97 -24.91 4.65
C VAL A 168 -11.62 -23.56 4.04
N VAL A 169 -12.62 -22.70 3.82
CA VAL A 169 -12.42 -21.35 3.27
C VAL A 169 -11.58 -20.50 4.22
N ASP A 170 -11.88 -20.51 5.52
CA ASP A 170 -11.14 -19.75 6.53
C ASP A 170 -9.71 -20.27 6.69
N GLU A 171 -9.50 -21.59 6.68
CA GLU A 171 -8.16 -22.15 6.74
C GLU A 171 -7.34 -21.80 5.49
N ALA A 172 -7.94 -21.90 4.32
CA ALA A 172 -7.28 -21.52 3.06
C ALA A 172 -6.94 -20.04 3.04
N GLY A 173 -7.86 -19.18 3.51
CA GLY A 173 -7.64 -17.74 3.62
C GLY A 173 -6.47 -17.39 4.53
N ARG A 174 -6.45 -17.95 5.76
CA ARG A 174 -5.32 -17.75 6.68
C ARG A 174 -3.98 -18.19 6.11
N LYS A 175 -3.94 -19.38 5.47
CA LYS A 175 -2.72 -19.89 4.82
C LYS A 175 -2.26 -18.99 3.67
N ALA A 176 -3.20 -18.51 2.86
CA ALA A 176 -2.91 -17.62 1.74
C ALA A 176 -2.33 -16.29 2.23
N VAL A 177 -2.88 -15.69 3.29
CA VAL A 177 -2.39 -14.46 3.91
C VAL A 177 -0.99 -14.65 4.50
N ALA A 178 -0.76 -15.74 5.24
CA ALA A 178 0.56 -16.02 5.81
C ALA A 178 1.63 -16.18 4.73
N TYR A 179 1.33 -16.90 3.68
CA TYR A 179 2.23 -17.10 2.54
C TYR A 179 2.46 -15.80 1.76
N GLU A 180 1.42 -14.99 1.56
CA GLU A 180 1.52 -13.70 0.90
C GLU A 180 2.46 -12.75 1.64
N ARG A 181 2.32 -12.61 2.98
CA ARG A 181 3.24 -11.80 3.79
C ARG A 181 4.69 -12.28 3.67
N GLU A 182 4.92 -13.59 3.67
CA GLU A 182 6.25 -14.17 3.51
C GLU A 182 6.89 -13.78 2.17
N ILE A 183 6.19 -13.99 1.06
CA ILE A 183 6.74 -13.70 -0.28
C ILE A 183 6.85 -12.20 -0.56
N ASN A 184 5.94 -11.40 -0.02
CA ASN A 184 5.94 -9.95 -0.20
C ASN A 184 7.18 -9.31 0.43
N ARG A 185 7.54 -9.76 1.65
CA ARG A 185 8.70 -9.26 2.41
C ARG A 185 10.04 -9.75 1.87
N ALA A 186 10.08 -10.92 1.25
CA ALA A 186 11.33 -11.54 0.80
C ALA A 186 11.96 -10.86 -0.42
N GLY A 187 11.23 -9.99 -1.13
CA GLY A 187 11.64 -9.51 -2.46
C GLY A 187 12.26 -8.12 -2.51
N ASP A 188 12.15 -7.30 -1.47
CA ASP A 188 12.46 -5.87 -1.53
C ASP A 188 13.91 -5.56 -1.93
N GLU A 189 14.89 -6.26 -1.35
CA GLU A 189 16.30 -6.06 -1.68
C GLU A 189 16.61 -6.43 -3.14
N GLU A 190 16.05 -7.54 -3.63
CA GLU A 190 16.24 -7.97 -5.02
C GLU A 190 15.58 -7.01 -6.00
N ILE A 191 14.40 -6.49 -5.66
CA ILE A 191 13.68 -5.46 -6.43
C ILE A 191 14.56 -4.21 -6.57
N LEU A 192 15.06 -3.68 -5.47
CA LEU A 192 15.89 -2.46 -5.47
C LEU A 192 17.20 -2.65 -6.24
N ASP A 193 17.91 -3.77 -6.05
CA ASP A 193 19.12 -4.08 -6.82
C ASP A 193 18.82 -4.13 -8.32
N ARG A 194 17.73 -4.77 -8.72
CA ARG A 194 17.29 -4.84 -10.10
C ARG A 194 16.94 -3.47 -10.68
N TRP A 195 16.25 -2.61 -9.93
CA TRP A 195 15.91 -1.27 -10.39
C TRP A 195 17.15 -0.40 -10.58
N GLN A 196 18.11 -0.46 -9.67
CA GLN A 196 19.39 0.26 -9.80
C GLN A 196 20.21 -0.25 -10.99
N THR A 197 20.36 -1.55 -11.12
CA THR A 197 21.28 -2.15 -12.11
C THR A 197 20.71 -2.23 -13.51
N LYS A 198 19.40 -2.46 -13.68
CA LYS A 198 18.76 -2.64 -14.98
C LYS A 198 17.96 -1.43 -15.45
N ASN A 199 17.31 -0.72 -14.54
CA ASN A 199 16.44 0.42 -14.89
C ASN A 199 17.13 1.77 -14.65
N GLY A 200 18.26 1.80 -13.93
CA GLY A 200 18.99 3.02 -13.61
C GLY A 200 18.24 3.93 -12.62
N VAL A 201 17.38 3.35 -11.78
CA VAL A 201 16.67 4.10 -10.74
C VAL A 201 17.65 4.46 -9.62
N GLU A 202 17.67 5.72 -9.22
CA GLU A 202 18.40 6.19 -8.05
C GLU A 202 17.59 5.90 -6.79
N VAL A 203 18.20 5.18 -5.85
CA VAL A 203 17.57 4.77 -4.58
C VAL A 203 18.10 5.63 -3.45
N LEU A 204 17.22 6.39 -2.82
CA LEU A 204 17.50 7.15 -1.60
C LEU A 204 17.00 6.33 -0.41
N LYS A 205 17.92 5.95 0.47
CA LYS A 205 17.59 5.18 1.67
C LYS A 205 17.14 6.11 2.79
N TYR A 206 16.51 5.53 3.82
CA TYR A 206 16.01 6.29 4.97
C TYR A 206 17.09 7.17 5.64
N GLU A 207 18.33 6.67 5.72
CA GLU A 207 19.47 7.42 6.25
C GLU A 207 19.92 8.62 5.38
N ASP A 208 19.47 8.68 4.13
CA ASP A 208 19.77 9.78 3.19
C ASP A 208 18.70 10.89 3.24
N LEU A 209 17.64 10.72 4.05
CA LEU A 209 16.52 11.64 4.16
C LEU A 209 16.68 12.58 5.37
N ASP A 210 16.23 13.85 5.23
CA ASP A 210 16.26 14.90 6.26
C ASP A 210 14.94 15.00 7.04
#